data_bcc369e974698cd51880a79be6fd6f79
#
_entry.id   bcc369e974698cd51880a79be6fd6f79
#
_cell.length_a   1.000
_cell.length_b   1.000
_cell.length_c   1.000
_cell.angle_alpha   90.00
_cell.angle_beta   90.00
_cell.angle_gamma   90.00
#
_symmetry.space_group_name_H-M   'P 1'
#
loop_
_entity.id
_entity.type
_entity.pdbx_description
1 polymer ?
#
loop_
_entity_poly.entity_id
_entity_poly.type
_entity_poly.pdbx_seq_one_letter_code
_entity_poly.pdbx_strand_id
1 'polypeptide(L)'
;YKAQATQNRAVAFGKNAQATAGDSFAFGDSAKASASNAIAFGKKANAAHADSIALGVNSATEAAVQTTSATVGDLTFGNFAGNAPSSTLSIGTAGKERTITNVAAGRISDSSTDAVNGSQLYATQNVMNKIGKSAVGVLGGNATIANDGTVKMTNIGGTGESTIHDAIASIHNASYKSFKLNT
;
A
#
# COMPACT_ATOMS: atom_id res chain seq x y z
N TYR A 1 -31.60 -28.90 0.38
CA TYR A 1 -30.94 -28.10 -0.69
C TYR A 1 -31.89 -26.96 -1.11
N LYS A 2 -31.83 -25.81 -0.45
CA LYS A 2 -32.69 -24.66 -0.80
C LYS A 2 -31.86 -23.50 -1.28
N ALA A 3 -31.45 -23.51 -2.57
CA ALA A 3 -31.02 -22.31 -3.22
C ALA A 3 -32.22 -21.34 -3.33
N GLN A 4 -32.00 -20.05 -3.06
CA GLN A 4 -33.05 -19.02 -3.06
C GLN A 4 -32.63 -17.85 -3.95
N ALA A 5 -33.37 -17.69 -5.05
CA ALA A 5 -33.30 -16.49 -5.90
C ALA A 5 -34.67 -15.81 -5.77
N THR A 6 -34.73 -14.70 -5.00
CA THR A 6 -36.03 -14.14 -4.57
C THR A 6 -36.42 -12.84 -5.26
N GLN A 7 -35.52 -12.27 -6.08
CA GLN A 7 -35.71 -11.00 -6.78
C GLN A 7 -35.57 -11.16 -8.30
N ASN A 8 -35.97 -10.13 -9.02
CA ASN A 8 -35.90 -10.10 -10.47
C ASN A 8 -34.47 -10.35 -10.97
N ARG A 9 -34.29 -11.24 -11.93
CA ARG A 9 -33.02 -11.69 -12.53
C ARG A 9 -31.95 -12.19 -11.53
N ALA A 10 -32.37 -12.53 -10.29
CA ALA A 10 -31.47 -13.13 -9.31
C ALA A 10 -31.15 -14.58 -9.68
N VAL A 11 -29.88 -14.99 -9.44
CA VAL A 11 -29.43 -16.38 -9.69
C VAL A 11 -28.77 -16.94 -8.44
N ALA A 12 -29.25 -18.09 -7.96
CA ALA A 12 -28.66 -18.80 -6.84
C ALA A 12 -28.33 -20.26 -7.25
N PHE A 13 -27.05 -20.63 -7.13
CA PHE A 13 -26.60 -21.99 -7.44
C PHE A 13 -25.73 -22.55 -6.31
N GLY A 14 -26.13 -23.64 -5.73
CA GLY A 14 -25.45 -24.32 -4.64
C GLY A 14 -26.38 -24.57 -3.43
N LYS A 15 -25.96 -25.45 -2.53
CA LYS A 15 -26.71 -25.75 -1.31
C LYS A 15 -26.84 -24.47 -0.48
N ASN A 16 -28.05 -24.07 -0.13
CA ASN A 16 -28.35 -22.88 0.67
C ASN A 16 -27.80 -21.56 0.08
N ALA A 17 -27.50 -21.51 -1.21
CA ALA A 17 -27.12 -20.25 -1.87
C ALA A 17 -28.29 -19.27 -1.83
N GLN A 18 -28.02 -17.99 -1.62
CA GLN A 18 -29.01 -16.93 -1.48
C GLN A 18 -28.66 -15.73 -2.37
N ALA A 19 -29.51 -15.48 -3.36
CA ALA A 19 -29.49 -14.26 -4.17
C ALA A 19 -30.79 -13.51 -3.90
N THR A 20 -30.74 -12.50 -3.02
CA THR A 20 -31.92 -11.88 -2.43
C THR A 20 -32.17 -10.43 -2.87
N ALA A 21 -31.37 -9.92 -3.80
CA ALA A 21 -31.56 -8.61 -4.41
C ALA A 21 -31.65 -8.74 -5.95
N GLY A 22 -32.15 -7.70 -6.61
CA GLY A 22 -32.26 -7.65 -8.08
C GLY A 22 -30.89 -7.78 -8.73
N ASP A 23 -30.83 -8.55 -9.84
CA ASP A 23 -29.60 -8.81 -10.60
C ASP A 23 -28.44 -9.43 -9.79
N SER A 24 -28.73 -9.97 -8.59
CA SER A 24 -27.71 -10.57 -7.74
C SER A 24 -27.39 -12.01 -8.14
N PHE A 25 -26.13 -12.41 -7.93
CA PHE A 25 -25.62 -13.72 -8.33
C PHE A 25 -24.89 -14.41 -7.17
N ALA A 26 -25.41 -15.53 -6.67
CA ALA A 26 -24.82 -16.33 -5.60
C ALA A 26 -24.47 -17.73 -6.11
N PHE A 27 -23.18 -18.04 -6.20
CA PHE A 27 -22.65 -19.32 -6.68
C PHE A 27 -21.76 -19.97 -5.63
N GLY A 28 -22.20 -21.06 -5.04
CA GLY A 28 -21.48 -21.85 -4.04
C GLY A 28 -22.37 -22.26 -2.86
N ASP A 29 -21.92 -23.25 -2.10
CA ASP A 29 -22.61 -23.66 -0.87
C ASP A 29 -22.65 -22.48 0.12
N SER A 30 -23.88 -22.10 0.51
CA SER A 30 -24.12 -20.99 1.43
C SER A 30 -23.55 -19.62 0.95
N ALA A 31 -23.32 -19.45 -0.35
CA ALA A 31 -22.98 -18.15 -0.93
C ALA A 31 -24.17 -17.19 -0.77
N LYS A 32 -23.90 -15.92 -0.49
CA LYS A 32 -24.92 -14.89 -0.25
C LYS A 32 -24.64 -13.64 -1.05
N ALA A 33 -25.55 -13.25 -1.92
CA ALA A 33 -25.56 -11.98 -2.64
C ALA A 33 -26.85 -11.23 -2.25
N SER A 34 -26.71 -10.19 -1.41
CA SER A 34 -27.84 -9.52 -0.77
C SER A 34 -28.03 -8.07 -1.16
N ALA A 35 -27.23 -7.57 -2.09
CA ALA A 35 -27.35 -6.23 -2.63
C ALA A 35 -27.51 -6.27 -4.16
N SER A 36 -28.08 -5.21 -4.76
CA SER A 36 -28.31 -5.14 -6.21
C SER A 36 -27.01 -5.31 -6.98
N ASN A 37 -27.05 -6.06 -8.08
CA ASN A 37 -25.92 -6.40 -8.95
C ASN A 37 -24.73 -7.07 -8.20
N ALA A 38 -24.91 -7.50 -6.94
CA ALA A 38 -23.85 -8.12 -6.17
C ALA A 38 -23.56 -9.54 -6.64
N ILE A 39 -22.28 -9.94 -6.68
CA ILE A 39 -21.84 -11.28 -7.08
C ILE A 39 -21.09 -11.94 -5.93
N ALA A 40 -21.60 -13.06 -5.44
CA ALA A 40 -20.93 -13.92 -4.46
C ALA A 40 -20.50 -15.24 -5.13
N PHE A 41 -19.23 -15.42 -5.39
CA PHE A 41 -18.68 -16.59 -6.05
C PHE A 41 -17.73 -17.37 -5.13
N GLY A 42 -18.20 -18.48 -4.60
CA GLY A 42 -17.47 -19.38 -3.71
C GLY A 42 -18.29 -19.83 -2.51
N LYS A 43 -17.90 -20.94 -1.89
CA LYS A 43 -18.53 -21.42 -0.66
C LYS A 43 -18.49 -20.34 0.42
N LYS A 44 -19.67 -19.99 0.98
CA LYS A 44 -19.81 -18.93 1.99
C LYS A 44 -19.28 -17.55 1.57
N ALA A 45 -19.15 -17.30 0.27
CA ALA A 45 -18.88 -15.94 -0.20
C ALA A 45 -20.07 -15.03 0.15
N ASN A 46 -19.80 -13.79 0.58
CA ASN A 46 -20.80 -12.83 1.02
C ASN A 46 -20.62 -11.49 0.29
N ALA A 47 -21.50 -11.20 -0.65
CA ALA A 47 -21.56 -9.94 -1.37
C ALA A 47 -22.73 -9.10 -0.85
N ALA A 48 -22.46 -8.20 0.08
CA ALA A 48 -23.45 -7.41 0.82
C ALA A 48 -23.54 -5.95 0.34
N HIS A 49 -22.73 -5.55 -0.64
CA HIS A 49 -22.69 -4.19 -1.17
C HIS A 49 -23.07 -4.20 -2.65
N ALA A 50 -23.81 -3.18 -3.09
CA ALA A 50 -24.23 -3.07 -4.49
C ALA A 50 -23.04 -3.03 -5.45
N ASP A 51 -23.20 -3.59 -6.64
CA ASP A 51 -22.21 -3.62 -7.72
C ASP A 51 -20.86 -4.28 -7.34
N SER A 52 -20.79 -4.91 -6.16
CA SER A 52 -19.56 -5.48 -5.60
C SER A 52 -19.46 -6.99 -5.78
N ILE A 53 -18.24 -7.50 -5.79
CA ILE A 53 -17.94 -8.91 -6.05
C ILE A 53 -17.18 -9.51 -4.87
N ALA A 54 -17.69 -10.57 -4.27
CA ALA A 54 -16.97 -11.44 -3.35
C ALA A 54 -16.49 -12.69 -4.09
N LEU A 55 -15.19 -12.80 -4.34
CA LEU A 55 -14.59 -13.86 -5.14
C LEU A 55 -13.73 -14.79 -4.28
N GLY A 56 -14.20 -16.01 -4.12
CA GLY A 56 -13.51 -17.08 -3.39
C GLY A 56 -14.22 -17.51 -2.11
N VAL A 57 -13.78 -18.64 -1.57
CA VAL A 57 -14.33 -19.23 -0.34
C VAL A 57 -14.22 -18.26 0.84
N ASN A 58 -15.31 -18.00 1.55
CA ASN A 58 -15.40 -17.05 2.68
C ASN A 58 -15.00 -15.61 2.34
N SER A 59 -14.91 -15.22 1.08
CA SER A 59 -14.69 -13.82 0.72
C SER A 59 -15.89 -12.97 1.11
N ALA A 60 -15.67 -11.75 1.57
CA ALA A 60 -16.71 -10.80 1.93
C ALA A 60 -16.43 -9.43 1.35
N THR A 61 -17.43 -8.78 0.77
CA THR A 61 -17.29 -7.41 0.30
C THR A 61 -17.35 -6.44 1.47
N GLU A 62 -16.65 -5.33 1.34
CA GLU A 62 -16.77 -4.15 2.17
C GLU A 62 -17.24 -2.96 1.32
N ALA A 63 -17.73 -1.90 1.95
CA ALA A 63 -18.10 -0.69 1.24
C ALA A 63 -16.86 -0.07 0.54
N ALA A 64 -17.07 0.48 -0.64
CA ALA A 64 -16.03 1.24 -1.33
C ALA A 64 -15.65 2.47 -0.51
N VAL A 65 -14.36 2.73 -0.35
CA VAL A 65 -13.83 3.85 0.42
C VAL A 65 -13.09 4.81 -0.50
N GLN A 66 -13.50 6.08 -0.47
CA GLN A 66 -12.79 7.14 -1.17
C GLN A 66 -11.40 7.34 -0.54
N THR A 67 -10.35 7.38 -1.39
CA THR A 67 -8.98 7.56 -0.95
C THR A 67 -8.31 8.68 -1.75
N THR A 68 -8.37 9.89 -1.25
CA THR A 68 -7.83 11.10 -1.92
C THR A 68 -6.38 11.36 -1.58
N SER A 69 -5.92 10.90 -0.42
CA SER A 69 -4.55 11.10 0.07
C SER A 69 -4.15 10.00 1.04
N ALA A 70 -2.85 9.86 1.26
CA ALA A 70 -2.27 9.03 2.30
C ALA A 70 -1.13 9.78 2.99
N THR A 71 -1.08 9.75 4.33
CA THR A 71 0.00 10.36 5.11
C THR A 71 0.91 9.26 5.67
N VAL A 72 2.21 9.40 5.44
CA VAL A 72 3.24 8.49 5.96
C VAL A 72 4.31 9.34 6.66
N GLY A 73 4.40 9.24 7.97
CA GLY A 73 5.22 10.15 8.77
C GLY A 73 4.74 11.59 8.59
N ASP A 74 5.66 12.48 8.22
CA ASP A 74 5.38 13.91 8.01
C ASP A 74 4.99 14.26 6.55
N LEU A 75 4.91 13.25 5.67
CA LEU A 75 4.63 13.45 4.25
C LEU A 75 3.22 13.03 3.89
N THR A 76 2.51 13.88 3.16
CA THR A 76 1.20 13.59 2.60
C THR A 76 1.29 13.45 1.09
N PHE A 77 0.85 12.29 0.59
CA PHE A 77 0.75 11.97 -0.82
C PHE A 77 -0.71 12.11 -1.27
N GLY A 78 -0.94 12.64 -2.45
CA GLY A 78 -2.29 12.86 -2.99
C GLY A 78 -2.34 12.76 -4.51
N ASN A 79 -3.43 13.28 -5.09
CA ASN A 79 -3.70 13.22 -6.53
C ASN A 79 -3.79 11.78 -7.08
N PHE A 80 -4.34 10.85 -6.29
CA PHE A 80 -4.50 9.46 -6.70
C PHE A 80 -5.55 9.33 -7.79
N ALA A 81 -5.23 8.65 -8.89
CA ALA A 81 -6.21 8.25 -9.89
C ALA A 81 -7.21 7.24 -9.31
N GLY A 82 -8.47 7.28 -9.75
CA GLY A 82 -9.49 6.36 -9.28
C GLY A 82 -9.83 6.49 -7.78
N ASN A 83 -9.63 7.66 -7.19
CA ASN A 83 -9.75 7.92 -5.76
C ASN A 83 -11.19 7.79 -5.20
N ALA A 84 -12.21 7.72 -6.05
CA ALA A 84 -13.62 7.58 -5.68
C ALA A 84 -14.22 6.30 -6.31
N PRO A 85 -13.90 5.11 -5.79
CA PRO A 85 -14.43 3.86 -6.31
C PRO A 85 -15.94 3.74 -6.05
N SER A 86 -16.68 3.19 -7.01
CA SER A 86 -18.13 2.94 -6.89
C SER A 86 -18.46 1.61 -6.21
N SER A 87 -17.55 0.65 -6.24
CA SER A 87 -17.75 -0.72 -5.75
C SER A 87 -16.44 -1.40 -5.42
N THR A 88 -16.50 -2.61 -4.86
CA THR A 88 -15.31 -3.38 -4.49
C THR A 88 -15.29 -4.77 -5.13
N LEU A 89 -14.09 -5.24 -5.49
CA LEU A 89 -13.80 -6.64 -5.70
C LEU A 89 -13.04 -7.17 -4.49
N SER A 90 -13.67 -7.98 -3.66
CA SER A 90 -13.02 -8.62 -2.52
C SER A 90 -12.65 -10.06 -2.85
N ILE A 91 -11.38 -10.41 -2.64
CA ILE A 91 -10.86 -11.77 -2.82
C ILE A 91 -10.63 -12.50 -1.48
N GLY A 92 -10.97 -11.87 -0.36
CA GLY A 92 -10.77 -12.41 0.99
C GLY A 92 -11.72 -11.80 2.00
N THR A 93 -11.33 -11.89 3.26
CA THR A 93 -11.95 -11.20 4.40
C THR A 93 -10.88 -10.93 5.44
N ALA A 94 -11.11 -10.01 6.37
CA ALA A 94 -10.17 -9.65 7.43
C ALA A 94 -9.65 -10.89 8.18
N GLY A 95 -8.32 -11.01 8.31
CA GLY A 95 -7.62 -12.16 8.89
C GLY A 95 -7.56 -13.40 7.99
N LYS A 96 -8.05 -13.32 6.74
CA LYS A 96 -8.01 -14.39 5.72
C LYS A 96 -7.82 -13.78 4.33
N GLU A 97 -6.85 -12.91 4.22
CA GLU A 97 -6.46 -12.26 2.98
C GLU A 97 -5.84 -13.27 2.00
N ARG A 98 -5.85 -12.91 0.69
CA ARG A 98 -5.24 -13.70 -0.38
C ARG A 98 -4.26 -12.88 -1.18
N THR A 99 -3.21 -13.53 -1.65
CA THR A 99 -2.34 -12.96 -2.67
C THR A 99 -3.00 -13.05 -4.05
N ILE A 100 -2.75 -12.04 -4.89
CA ILE A 100 -3.04 -12.12 -6.33
C ILE A 100 -1.70 -12.40 -7.02
N THR A 101 -1.60 -13.55 -7.70
CA THR A 101 -0.39 -13.99 -8.40
C THR A 101 -0.54 -13.86 -9.90
N ASN A 102 0.57 -13.89 -10.65
CA ASN A 102 0.61 -13.78 -12.12
C ASN A 102 0.02 -12.46 -12.65
N VAL A 103 0.13 -11.40 -11.86
CA VAL A 103 -0.24 -10.05 -12.28
C VAL A 103 0.87 -9.49 -13.16
N ALA A 104 0.54 -9.07 -14.37
CA ALA A 104 1.47 -8.37 -15.25
C ALA A 104 1.86 -7.01 -14.67
N ALA A 105 2.97 -6.43 -15.16
CA ALA A 105 3.36 -5.08 -14.76
C ALA A 105 2.30 -4.08 -15.24
N GLY A 106 1.85 -3.22 -14.33
CA GLY A 106 0.92 -2.13 -14.61
C GLY A 106 1.62 -0.93 -15.24
N ARG A 107 0.87 -0.14 -16.00
CA ARG A 107 1.37 1.15 -16.52
C ARG A 107 1.64 2.10 -15.36
N ILE A 108 2.74 2.83 -15.41
CA ILE A 108 3.10 3.81 -14.40
C ILE A 108 2.93 5.20 -14.97
N SER A 109 1.88 5.89 -14.53
CA SER A 109 1.59 7.29 -14.85
C SER A 109 0.75 7.90 -13.72
N ASP A 110 0.56 9.21 -13.73
CA ASP A 110 -0.27 9.95 -12.79
C ASP A 110 -1.78 9.64 -12.91
N SER A 111 -2.20 9.09 -14.05
CA SER A 111 -3.59 8.72 -14.34
C SER A 111 -3.84 7.21 -14.34
N SER A 112 -2.83 6.38 -14.09
CA SER A 112 -2.96 4.93 -14.11
C SER A 112 -3.77 4.41 -12.91
N THR A 113 -4.64 3.45 -13.21
CA THR A 113 -5.38 2.67 -12.21
C THR A 113 -5.04 1.17 -12.30
N ASP A 114 -3.94 0.83 -12.99
CA ASP A 114 -3.46 -0.55 -13.11
C ASP A 114 -2.88 -1.04 -11.78
N ALA A 115 -3.02 -2.34 -11.51
CA ALA A 115 -2.31 -2.96 -10.40
C ALA A 115 -0.79 -2.98 -10.65
N VAL A 116 -0.02 -2.71 -9.59
CA VAL A 116 1.45 -2.75 -9.60
C VAL A 116 1.92 -4.09 -9.03
N ASN A 117 2.78 -4.81 -9.74
CA ASN A 117 3.35 -6.05 -9.22
C ASN A 117 4.65 -5.82 -8.43
N GLY A 118 5.08 -6.87 -7.70
CA GLY A 118 6.24 -6.79 -6.81
C GLY A 118 7.55 -6.42 -7.50
N SER A 119 7.73 -6.75 -8.80
CA SER A 119 8.96 -6.40 -9.51
C SER A 119 9.09 -4.90 -9.80
N GLN A 120 7.98 -4.21 -10.00
CA GLN A 120 7.96 -2.76 -10.18
C GLN A 120 8.32 -2.03 -8.87
N LEU A 121 7.79 -2.50 -7.75
CA LEU A 121 8.15 -1.99 -6.42
C LEU A 121 9.63 -2.26 -6.11
N TYR A 122 10.13 -3.47 -6.41
CA TYR A 122 11.55 -3.81 -6.23
C TYR A 122 12.47 -2.88 -7.02
N ALA A 123 12.13 -2.52 -8.26
CA ALA A 123 12.91 -1.58 -9.06
C ALA A 123 13.06 -0.21 -8.36
N THR A 124 11.96 0.31 -7.80
CA THR A 124 11.96 1.57 -7.02
C THR A 124 12.80 1.45 -5.75
N GLN A 125 12.64 0.38 -4.98
CA GLN A 125 13.43 0.13 -3.77
C GLN A 125 14.93 0.00 -4.06
N ASN A 126 15.30 -0.60 -5.19
CA ASN A 126 16.69 -0.70 -5.61
C ASN A 126 17.33 0.68 -5.91
N VAL A 127 16.58 1.58 -6.53
CA VAL A 127 17.03 2.97 -6.73
C VAL A 127 17.18 3.69 -5.39
N MET A 128 16.24 3.55 -4.46
CA MET A 128 16.33 4.13 -3.11
C MET A 128 17.58 3.64 -2.35
N ASN A 129 17.87 2.34 -2.43
CA ASN A 129 19.09 1.76 -1.85
C ASN A 129 20.37 2.35 -2.48
N LYS A 130 20.41 2.54 -3.80
CA LYS A 130 21.54 3.17 -4.48
C LYS A 130 21.72 4.63 -4.06
N ILE A 131 20.63 5.39 -3.90
CA ILE A 131 20.67 6.78 -3.40
C ILE A 131 21.26 6.83 -2.00
N GLY A 132 20.79 5.96 -1.08
CA GLY A 132 21.31 5.88 0.28
C GLY A 132 22.82 5.54 0.30
N LYS A 133 23.25 4.55 -0.49
CA LYS A 133 24.68 4.19 -0.61
C LYS A 133 25.52 5.33 -1.20
N SER A 134 24.98 6.05 -2.18
CA SER A 134 25.66 7.22 -2.77
C SER A 134 25.82 8.35 -1.74
N ALA A 135 24.79 8.63 -0.95
CA ALA A 135 24.87 9.63 0.12
C ALA A 135 25.97 9.28 1.15
N VAL A 136 26.02 8.02 1.59
CA VAL A 136 27.09 7.53 2.49
C VAL A 136 28.46 7.66 1.83
N GLY A 137 28.61 7.32 0.56
CA GLY A 137 29.86 7.43 -0.17
C GLY A 137 30.35 8.86 -0.31
N VAL A 138 29.45 9.83 -0.53
CA VAL A 138 29.79 11.26 -0.62
C VAL A 138 30.14 11.84 0.76
N LEU A 139 29.45 11.43 1.81
CA LEU A 139 29.75 11.86 3.19
C LEU A 139 31.08 11.31 3.67
N GLY A 140 31.45 10.09 3.28
CA GLY A 140 32.71 9.45 3.67
C GLY A 140 32.79 9.14 5.17
N GLY A 141 34.03 8.98 5.66
CA GLY A 141 34.30 8.73 7.09
C GLY A 141 33.58 7.51 7.63
N ASN A 142 32.84 7.66 8.73
CA ASN A 142 32.06 6.62 9.37
C ASN A 142 30.55 6.68 9.04
N ALA A 143 30.19 7.32 7.94
CA ALA A 143 28.81 7.38 7.49
C ALA A 143 28.24 5.98 7.23
N THR A 144 27.02 5.71 7.66
CA THR A 144 26.33 4.42 7.53
C THR A 144 24.85 4.62 7.19
N ILE A 145 24.22 3.58 6.64
CA ILE A 145 22.76 3.49 6.50
C ILE A 145 22.25 2.55 7.58
N ALA A 146 21.35 3.02 8.43
CA ALA A 146 20.62 2.18 9.38
C ALA A 146 19.55 1.33 8.68
N ASN A 147 19.04 0.28 9.35
CA ASN A 147 18.01 -0.61 8.80
C ASN A 147 16.68 0.09 8.46
N ASP A 148 16.42 1.23 9.05
CA ASP A 148 15.26 2.09 8.77
C ASP A 148 15.47 3.04 7.57
N GLY A 149 16.64 2.96 6.89
CA GLY A 149 17.02 3.83 5.78
C GLY A 149 17.65 5.16 6.19
N THR A 150 17.77 5.44 7.49
CA THR A 150 18.37 6.68 7.99
C THR A 150 19.89 6.69 7.73
N VAL A 151 20.40 7.75 7.14
CA VAL A 151 21.84 7.99 7.02
C VAL A 151 22.34 8.61 8.32
N LYS A 152 23.35 7.99 8.93
CA LYS A 152 23.98 8.43 10.19
C LYS A 152 25.47 8.62 10.00
N MET A 153 26.01 9.62 10.68
CA MET A 153 27.45 9.89 10.78
C MET A 153 27.74 10.49 12.15
N THR A 154 28.88 10.19 12.72
CA THR A 154 29.33 10.74 14.01
C THR A 154 30.78 11.21 13.88
N ASN A 155 31.25 12.05 14.80
CA ASN A 155 32.63 12.53 14.83
C ASN A 155 33.12 13.04 13.46
N ILE A 156 32.32 13.91 12.82
CA ILE A 156 32.58 14.44 11.48
C ILE A 156 33.92 15.18 11.46
N GLY A 157 34.86 14.74 10.63
CA GLY A 157 36.19 15.34 10.53
C GLY A 157 37.02 15.32 11.83
N GLY A 158 36.68 14.43 12.77
CA GLY A 158 37.38 14.36 14.08
C GLY A 158 36.95 15.43 15.09
N THR A 159 35.87 16.15 14.84
CA THR A 159 35.36 17.25 15.68
C THR A 159 34.57 16.80 16.88
N GLY A 160 34.13 15.53 16.94
CA GLY A 160 33.17 15.00 17.91
C GLY A 160 31.72 15.25 17.53
N GLU A 161 31.45 16.05 16.50
CA GLU A 161 30.11 16.47 16.09
C GLU A 161 29.44 15.42 15.16
N SER A 162 28.09 15.41 15.18
CA SER A 162 27.25 14.48 14.39
C SER A 162 26.48 15.16 13.26
N THR A 163 26.62 16.48 13.08
CA THR A 163 26.09 17.22 11.94
C THR A 163 27.20 17.99 11.24
N ILE A 164 27.07 18.17 9.93
CA ILE A 164 28.04 18.95 9.13
C ILE A 164 28.06 20.39 9.63
N HIS A 165 26.91 20.97 9.99
CA HIS A 165 26.80 22.31 10.51
C HIS A 165 27.65 22.50 11.78
N ASP A 166 27.44 21.61 12.74
CA ASP A 166 28.14 21.69 14.04
C ASP A 166 29.65 21.42 13.89
N ALA A 167 30.05 20.50 13.02
CA ALA A 167 31.44 20.22 12.73
C ALA A 167 32.14 21.45 12.13
N ILE A 168 31.50 22.13 11.16
CA ILE A 168 32.03 23.37 10.57
C ILE A 168 32.13 24.47 11.65
N ALA A 169 31.10 24.65 12.48
CA ALA A 169 31.08 25.60 13.58
C ALA A 169 32.21 25.32 14.59
N SER A 170 32.43 24.06 14.93
CA SER A 170 33.49 23.61 15.85
C SER A 170 34.89 23.98 15.29
N ILE A 171 35.16 23.69 14.00
CA ILE A 171 36.41 24.02 13.33
C ILE A 171 36.63 25.56 13.26
N HIS A 172 35.60 26.31 12.87
CA HIS A 172 35.64 27.76 12.81
C HIS A 172 35.98 28.39 14.16
N ASN A 173 35.29 27.93 15.23
CA ASN A 173 35.55 28.43 16.60
C ASN A 173 36.93 28.07 17.10
N ALA A 174 37.45 26.89 16.80
CA ALA A 174 38.83 26.49 17.17
C ALA A 174 39.88 27.36 16.45
N SER A 175 39.70 27.59 15.14
CA SER A 175 40.60 28.44 14.34
C SER A 175 40.60 29.89 14.81
N TYR A 176 39.43 30.44 15.14
CA TYR A 176 39.29 31.81 15.66
C TYR A 176 39.96 31.99 17.04
N LYS A 177 39.83 31.01 17.93
CA LYS A 177 40.51 31.01 19.23
C LYS A 177 42.02 30.92 19.07
N SER A 178 42.52 30.07 18.18
CA SER A 178 43.95 29.94 17.89
C SER A 178 44.56 31.24 17.34
N PHE A 179 43.86 31.95 16.46
CA PHE A 179 44.30 33.24 15.91
C PHE A 179 44.39 34.31 17.00
N LYS A 180 43.41 34.41 17.92
CA LYS A 180 43.44 35.37 19.04
C LYS A 180 44.51 35.11 20.08
N LEU A 181 44.99 33.89 20.25
CA LEU A 181 46.04 33.54 21.21
C LEU A 181 47.46 33.89 20.69
N ASN A 182 47.61 34.11 19.37
CA ASN A 182 48.89 34.42 18.72
C ASN A 182 49.02 35.89 18.32
N THR A 183 48.07 36.74 18.72
CA THR A 183 48.08 38.19 18.57
C THR A 183 48.15 38.87 19.95
#